data_dab650fe3f8e0dc73f130d2d0a8595f6
#
_entry.id   dab650fe3f8e0dc73f130d2d0a8595f6
#
_cell.length_a   1.000
_cell.length_b   1.000
_cell.length_c   1.000
_cell.angle_alpha   90.00
_cell.angle_beta   90.00
_cell.angle_gamma   90.00
#
_symmetry.space_group_name_H-M   'P 1'
#
loop_
_entity.id
_entity.type
_entity.pdbx_description
1 polymer ?
#
loop_
_entity_poly.entity_id
_entity_poly.type
_entity_poly.pdbx_seq_one_letter_code
_entity_poly.pdbx_strand_id
1 'polypeptide(L)'
;MIQPNRVRKLVTEEISKSYGGRQVVHGVSLEISQGEVVGLLGPNGAGKTTSFYMIVGLVRPDGGRILTDGVDITRTPMYLRARDYGISYLPQEPSVFRKLTVEENILAVLETQPMSWEARRKKTETLMGQLALERVRRTKGYALSGGERRRVEIARCLAIDPAFILLDEPFSGIDPIAVLELQQIIFDLKASNIGVLITDHNVPETMSVTDRAYIITDGRIFRTGTPGELGRDPEVRRVYLGEGFRLAETI
;
A
#
# COMPACT_ATOMS: atom_id res chain seq x y z
N MET A 1 -26.58 -2.31 -5.25
CA MET A 1 -26.35 -3.63 -5.84
C MET A 1 -24.99 -3.61 -6.54
N ILE A 2 -24.00 -4.32 -6.00
CA ILE A 2 -22.67 -4.44 -6.60
C ILE A 2 -22.80 -5.44 -7.75
N GLN A 3 -22.49 -5.00 -8.98
CA GLN A 3 -22.46 -5.91 -10.14
C GLN A 3 -21.28 -6.88 -9.97
N PRO A 4 -21.47 -8.21 -10.04
CA PRO A 4 -20.47 -9.21 -9.66
C PRO A 4 -19.31 -9.40 -10.64
N ASN A 5 -19.07 -8.50 -11.58
CA ASN A 5 -18.01 -8.68 -12.59
C ASN A 5 -17.27 -7.38 -12.98
N ARG A 6 -17.32 -6.33 -12.14
CA ARG A 6 -16.60 -5.09 -12.43
C ARG A 6 -15.33 -5.05 -11.59
N VAL A 7 -14.17 -4.96 -12.24
CA VAL A 7 -12.88 -4.67 -11.57
C VAL A 7 -13.02 -3.35 -10.81
N ARG A 8 -12.84 -3.38 -9.50
CA ARG A 8 -12.93 -2.19 -8.68
C ARG A 8 -11.74 -1.26 -8.96
N LYS A 9 -11.98 0.04 -8.87
CA LYS A 9 -10.97 1.07 -9.10
C LYS A 9 -10.93 2.09 -7.97
N LEU A 10 -9.72 2.49 -7.60
CA LEU A 10 -9.43 3.62 -6.73
C LEU A 10 -8.76 4.70 -7.57
N VAL A 11 -9.36 5.90 -7.64
CA VAL A 11 -8.95 6.98 -8.54
C VAL A 11 -8.78 8.26 -7.75
N THR A 12 -7.75 9.03 -8.06
CA THR A 12 -7.65 10.43 -7.66
C THR A 12 -7.78 11.34 -8.87
N GLU A 13 -8.50 12.43 -8.73
CA GLU A 13 -8.69 13.45 -9.77
C GLU A 13 -8.20 14.78 -9.22
N GLU A 14 -7.09 15.28 -9.76
CA GLU A 14 -6.51 16.59 -9.49
C GLU A 14 -6.39 16.93 -7.98
N ILE A 15 -6.05 15.92 -7.14
CA ILE A 15 -5.92 16.18 -5.69
C ILE A 15 -4.77 17.14 -5.41
N SER A 16 -5.01 18.09 -4.51
CA SER A 16 -4.05 19.12 -4.16
C SER A 16 -3.98 19.35 -2.65
N LYS A 17 -2.82 19.79 -2.16
CA LYS A 17 -2.59 20.06 -0.74
C LYS A 17 -1.58 21.16 -0.51
N SER A 18 -1.88 22.05 0.43
CA SER A 18 -0.99 23.10 0.91
C SER A 18 -0.79 23.01 2.43
N TYR A 19 0.39 23.36 2.89
CA TYR A 19 0.73 23.54 4.29
C TYR A 19 1.42 24.88 4.50
N GLY A 20 0.95 25.71 5.43
CA GLY A 20 1.57 26.98 5.73
C GLY A 20 1.73 27.92 4.53
N GLY A 21 0.75 27.91 3.61
CA GLY A 21 0.79 28.70 2.39
C GLY A 21 1.64 28.12 1.23
N ARG A 22 2.39 27.03 1.48
CA ARG A 22 3.15 26.32 0.45
C ARG A 22 2.35 25.14 -0.07
N GLN A 23 2.05 25.13 -1.35
CA GLN A 23 1.45 23.98 -2.00
C GLN A 23 2.50 22.86 -2.18
N VAL A 24 2.17 21.64 -1.77
CA VAL A 24 3.07 20.47 -1.80
C VAL A 24 2.58 19.38 -2.75
N VAL A 25 1.28 19.40 -3.09
CA VAL A 25 0.69 18.53 -4.10
C VAL A 25 -0.15 19.42 -5.04
N HIS A 26 0.10 19.30 -6.35
CA HIS A 26 -0.37 20.22 -7.37
C HIS A 26 -1.24 19.50 -8.43
N GLY A 27 -2.39 18.96 -8.04
CA GLY A 27 -3.30 18.31 -8.99
C GLY A 27 -2.80 16.90 -9.40
N VAL A 28 -2.58 16.02 -8.42
CA VAL A 28 -2.16 14.65 -8.67
C VAL A 28 -3.39 13.80 -9.05
N SER A 29 -3.32 13.18 -10.23
CA SER A 29 -4.29 12.21 -10.73
C SER A 29 -3.61 10.86 -10.93
N LEU A 30 -4.13 9.83 -10.27
CA LEU A 30 -3.68 8.44 -10.43
C LEU A 30 -4.87 7.47 -10.28
N GLU A 31 -4.69 6.28 -10.77
CA GLU A 31 -5.70 5.22 -10.68
C GLU A 31 -5.02 3.90 -10.31
N ILE A 32 -5.75 3.04 -9.59
CA ILE A 32 -5.33 1.69 -9.22
C ILE A 32 -6.53 0.77 -9.43
N SER A 33 -6.31 -0.36 -10.09
CA SER A 33 -7.32 -1.41 -10.27
C SER A 33 -7.08 -2.57 -9.31
N GLN A 34 -8.13 -3.31 -8.99
CA GLN A 34 -7.95 -4.60 -8.32
C GLN A 34 -7.09 -5.54 -9.18
N GLY A 35 -6.20 -6.32 -8.53
CA GLY A 35 -5.28 -7.21 -9.21
C GLY A 35 -4.12 -6.50 -9.91
N GLU A 36 -3.88 -5.23 -9.58
CA GLU A 36 -2.79 -4.41 -10.10
C GLU A 36 -1.87 -3.94 -8.97
N VAL A 37 -0.57 -3.89 -9.22
CA VAL A 37 0.42 -3.28 -8.34
C VAL A 37 0.93 -1.98 -8.98
N VAL A 38 0.71 -0.87 -8.32
CA VAL A 38 1.06 0.48 -8.80
C VAL A 38 2.10 1.10 -7.88
N GLY A 39 3.19 1.63 -8.44
CA GLY A 39 4.19 2.41 -7.73
C GLY A 39 3.90 3.91 -7.76
N LEU A 40 4.12 4.61 -6.64
CA LEU A 40 4.20 6.07 -6.59
C LEU A 40 5.60 6.46 -6.15
N LEU A 41 6.46 6.79 -7.10
CA LEU A 41 7.88 6.99 -6.94
C LEU A 41 8.28 8.45 -7.18
N GLY A 42 9.41 8.87 -6.66
CA GLY A 42 9.92 10.22 -6.83
C GLY A 42 10.89 10.63 -5.73
N PRO A 43 11.60 11.75 -5.87
CA PRO A 43 12.57 12.23 -4.89
C PRO A 43 11.92 12.58 -3.54
N ASN A 44 12.76 12.77 -2.52
CA ASN A 44 12.28 13.23 -1.22
C ASN A 44 11.65 14.63 -1.34
N GLY A 45 10.54 14.83 -0.64
CA GLY A 45 9.79 16.09 -0.71
C GLY A 45 8.93 16.27 -1.96
N ALA A 46 8.88 15.31 -2.89
CA ALA A 46 8.07 15.39 -4.11
C ALA A 46 6.55 15.35 -3.90
N GLY A 47 6.07 15.10 -2.67
CA GLY A 47 4.64 15.03 -2.36
C GLY A 47 4.06 13.61 -2.28
N LYS A 48 4.90 12.55 -2.38
CA LYS A 48 4.46 11.14 -2.30
C LYS A 48 3.62 10.85 -1.06
N THR A 49 4.21 11.01 0.12
CA THR A 49 3.57 10.72 1.42
C THR A 49 2.30 11.55 1.61
N THR A 50 2.30 12.82 1.20
CA THR A 50 1.10 13.67 1.29
C THR A 50 -0.01 13.16 0.37
N SER A 51 0.31 12.79 -0.88
CA SER A 51 -0.66 12.19 -1.82
C SER A 51 -1.20 10.88 -1.26
N PHE A 52 -0.32 10.04 -0.73
CA PHE A 52 -0.65 8.77 -0.11
C PHE A 52 -1.60 8.96 1.09
N TYR A 53 -1.29 9.88 1.99
CA TYR A 53 -2.14 10.19 3.15
C TYR A 53 -3.50 10.76 2.77
N MET A 54 -3.59 11.51 1.67
CA MET A 54 -4.89 11.94 1.14
C MET A 54 -5.71 10.75 0.64
N ILE A 55 -5.09 9.79 -0.05
CA ILE A 55 -5.77 8.57 -0.55
C ILE A 55 -6.22 7.68 0.61
N VAL A 56 -5.40 7.53 1.64
CA VAL A 56 -5.74 6.77 2.86
C VAL A 56 -6.87 7.45 3.66
N GLY A 57 -6.96 8.78 3.62
CA GLY A 57 -7.91 9.57 4.40
C GLY A 57 -7.38 10.05 5.75
N LEU A 58 -6.04 10.05 5.93
CA LEU A 58 -5.34 10.67 7.06
C LEU A 58 -5.25 12.19 6.90
N VAL A 59 -5.13 12.66 5.66
CA VAL A 59 -5.08 14.07 5.30
C VAL A 59 -6.22 14.37 4.32
N ARG A 60 -6.95 15.47 4.55
CA ARG A 60 -7.98 15.91 3.61
C ARG A 60 -7.33 16.75 2.50
N PRO A 61 -7.59 16.46 1.22
CA PRO A 61 -7.16 17.32 0.13
C PRO A 61 -7.85 18.70 0.20
N ASP A 62 -7.16 19.73 -0.28
CA ASP A 62 -7.71 21.08 -0.39
C ASP A 62 -8.49 21.25 -1.68
N GLY A 63 -8.17 20.46 -2.73
CA GLY A 63 -8.89 20.41 -4.00
C GLY A 63 -8.81 19.02 -4.62
N GLY A 64 -9.59 18.81 -5.67
CA GLY A 64 -9.71 17.53 -6.37
C GLY A 64 -10.64 16.53 -5.67
N ARG A 65 -10.68 15.30 -6.18
CA ARG A 65 -11.56 14.23 -5.68
C ARG A 65 -10.82 12.90 -5.56
N ILE A 66 -11.31 12.06 -4.66
CA ILE A 66 -10.88 10.67 -4.50
C ILE A 66 -12.11 9.80 -4.63
N LEU A 67 -12.07 8.85 -5.57
CA LEU A 67 -13.21 8.04 -5.95
C LEU A 67 -12.87 6.55 -5.79
N THR A 68 -13.82 5.77 -5.33
CA THR A 68 -13.76 4.31 -5.44
C THR A 68 -15.01 3.83 -6.17
N ASP A 69 -14.84 3.10 -7.27
CA ASP A 69 -15.93 2.64 -8.14
C ASP A 69 -16.88 3.76 -8.59
N GLY A 70 -16.36 4.99 -8.74
CA GLY A 70 -17.12 6.18 -9.08
C GLY A 70 -17.80 6.88 -7.90
N VAL A 71 -17.73 6.33 -6.69
CA VAL A 71 -18.24 6.94 -5.46
C VAL A 71 -17.21 7.91 -4.89
N ASP A 72 -17.59 9.15 -4.64
CA ASP A 72 -16.71 10.16 -4.04
C ASP A 72 -16.52 9.91 -2.54
N ILE A 73 -15.28 9.57 -2.18
CA ILE A 73 -14.84 9.31 -0.80
C ILE A 73 -13.91 10.41 -0.27
N THR A 74 -13.80 11.54 -0.95
CA THR A 74 -12.85 12.62 -0.62
C THR A 74 -12.93 13.07 0.84
N ARG A 75 -14.15 13.15 1.37
CA ARG A 75 -14.42 13.58 2.75
C ARG A 75 -14.59 12.42 3.73
N THR A 76 -14.52 11.19 3.26
CA THR A 76 -14.69 9.98 4.08
C THR A 76 -13.43 9.77 4.92
N PRO A 77 -13.53 9.67 6.25
CA PRO A 77 -12.37 9.43 7.11
C PRO A 77 -11.82 8.01 6.93
N MET A 78 -10.54 7.83 7.24
CA MET A 78 -9.77 6.59 7.03
C MET A 78 -10.51 5.33 7.50
N TYR A 79 -11.07 5.33 8.71
CA TYR A 79 -11.72 4.14 9.27
C TYR A 79 -12.98 3.70 8.48
N LEU A 80 -13.70 4.65 7.88
CA LEU A 80 -14.82 4.34 6.98
C LEU A 80 -14.32 3.88 5.60
N ARG A 81 -13.20 4.44 5.11
CA ARG A 81 -12.57 3.93 3.88
C ARG A 81 -12.15 2.49 4.04
N ALA A 82 -11.63 2.12 5.21
CA ALA A 82 -11.28 0.73 5.50
C ALA A 82 -12.51 -0.17 5.58
N ARG A 83 -13.52 0.22 6.38
CA ARG A 83 -14.70 -0.62 6.65
C ARG A 83 -15.64 -0.75 5.46
N ASP A 84 -15.96 0.37 4.80
CA ASP A 84 -17.06 0.43 3.82
C ASP A 84 -16.56 0.33 2.37
N TYR A 85 -15.30 0.68 2.14
CA TYR A 85 -14.71 0.73 0.79
C TYR A 85 -13.55 -0.25 0.60
N GLY A 86 -13.12 -0.94 1.66
CA GLY A 86 -12.06 -1.95 1.59
C GLY A 86 -10.69 -1.36 1.25
N ILE A 87 -10.35 -0.19 1.77
CA ILE A 87 -9.04 0.45 1.59
C ILE A 87 -8.22 0.25 2.86
N SER A 88 -7.25 -0.64 2.83
CA SER A 88 -6.34 -0.92 3.94
C SER A 88 -5.04 -0.15 3.81
N TYR A 89 -4.39 0.13 4.93
CA TYR A 89 -3.17 0.92 4.98
C TYR A 89 -2.12 0.28 5.89
N LEU A 90 -0.92 0.11 5.35
CA LEU A 90 0.26 -0.34 6.05
C LEU A 90 1.23 0.84 6.18
N PRO A 91 1.38 1.43 7.37
CA PRO A 91 2.27 2.58 7.60
C PRO A 91 3.75 2.19 7.53
N GLN A 92 4.60 3.19 7.33
CA GLN A 92 6.05 3.06 7.42
C GLN A 92 6.48 2.69 8.85
N GLU A 93 5.91 3.36 9.85
CA GLU A 93 6.20 3.10 11.26
C GLU A 93 5.54 1.80 11.74
N PRO A 94 6.21 1.03 12.63
CA PRO A 94 5.65 -0.20 13.18
C PRO A 94 4.28 0.01 13.84
N SER A 95 3.28 -0.74 13.37
CA SER A 95 1.88 -0.61 13.80
C SER A 95 1.37 -1.77 14.64
N VAL A 96 2.19 -2.80 14.91
CA VAL A 96 1.79 -3.95 15.73
C VAL A 96 1.45 -3.54 17.16
N PHE A 97 0.45 -4.15 17.75
CA PHE A 97 0.19 -4.04 19.18
C PHE A 97 1.27 -4.78 19.98
N ARG A 98 2.25 -4.04 20.45
CA ARG A 98 3.51 -4.58 21.01
C ARG A 98 3.30 -5.57 22.16
N LYS A 99 2.27 -5.40 23.00
CA LYS A 99 1.97 -6.25 24.18
C LYS A 99 1.08 -7.45 23.83
N LEU A 100 0.48 -7.48 22.65
CA LEU A 100 -0.33 -8.59 22.17
C LEU A 100 0.53 -9.62 21.44
N THR A 101 0.13 -10.88 21.47
CA THR A 101 0.71 -11.95 20.65
C THR A 101 0.35 -11.73 19.17
N VAL A 102 0.98 -12.49 18.26
CA VAL A 102 0.65 -12.48 16.83
C VAL A 102 -0.83 -12.80 16.60
N GLU A 103 -1.33 -13.89 17.23
CA GLU A 103 -2.74 -14.27 17.14
C GLU A 103 -3.68 -13.17 17.65
N GLU A 104 -3.36 -12.60 18.81
CA GLU A 104 -4.15 -11.49 19.39
C GLU A 104 -4.11 -10.21 18.51
N ASN A 105 -3.00 -9.93 17.84
CA ASN A 105 -2.90 -8.81 16.90
C ASN A 105 -3.89 -8.93 15.72
N ILE A 106 -4.06 -10.15 15.19
CA ILE A 106 -5.01 -10.41 14.09
C ILE A 106 -6.44 -10.39 14.63
N LEU A 107 -6.70 -11.07 15.75
CA LEU A 107 -8.02 -11.12 16.38
C LEU A 107 -8.53 -9.73 16.74
N ALA A 108 -7.70 -8.84 17.27
CA ALA A 108 -8.09 -7.47 17.62
C ALA A 108 -8.66 -6.68 16.44
N VAL A 109 -8.16 -6.91 15.22
CA VAL A 109 -8.75 -6.31 14.02
C VAL A 109 -10.06 -7.01 13.63
N LEU A 110 -10.11 -8.33 13.70
CA LEU A 110 -11.31 -9.11 13.38
C LEU A 110 -12.47 -8.82 14.34
N GLU A 111 -12.21 -8.43 15.58
CA GLU A 111 -13.24 -8.01 16.54
C GLU A 111 -14.03 -6.79 16.10
N THR A 112 -13.45 -5.94 15.24
CA THR A 112 -14.15 -4.79 14.66
C THR A 112 -15.12 -5.17 13.54
N GLN A 113 -15.07 -6.43 13.07
CA GLN A 113 -15.89 -6.92 11.98
C GLN A 113 -17.14 -7.66 12.51
N PRO A 114 -18.28 -7.58 11.81
CA PRO A 114 -19.53 -8.28 12.19
C PRO A 114 -19.45 -9.79 11.90
N MET A 115 -18.60 -10.50 12.62
CA MET A 115 -18.31 -11.94 12.43
C MET A 115 -18.53 -12.72 13.71
N SER A 116 -18.97 -14.01 13.58
CA SER A 116 -19.01 -14.93 14.73
C SER A 116 -17.60 -15.26 15.23
N TRP A 117 -17.50 -15.75 16.46
CA TRP A 117 -16.22 -16.17 17.05
C TRP A 117 -15.53 -17.27 16.22
N GLU A 118 -16.30 -18.27 15.76
CA GLU A 118 -15.78 -19.36 14.93
C GLU A 118 -15.22 -18.81 13.60
N ALA A 119 -15.92 -17.88 12.97
CA ALA A 119 -15.47 -17.25 11.73
C ALA A 119 -14.18 -16.46 11.94
N ARG A 120 -14.05 -15.71 13.04
CA ARG A 120 -12.82 -14.99 13.40
C ARG A 120 -11.65 -15.93 13.60
N ARG A 121 -11.84 -17.03 14.36
CA ARG A 121 -10.82 -18.04 14.56
C ARG A 121 -10.37 -18.67 13.25
N LYS A 122 -11.31 -19.11 12.42
CA LYS A 122 -11.00 -19.71 11.11
C LYS A 122 -10.20 -18.74 10.24
N LYS A 123 -10.62 -17.47 10.20
CA LYS A 123 -9.90 -16.44 9.42
C LYS A 123 -8.50 -16.18 9.98
N THR A 124 -8.33 -16.15 11.30
CA THR A 124 -7.03 -16.03 11.94
C THR A 124 -6.10 -17.17 11.52
N GLU A 125 -6.57 -18.44 11.58
CA GLU A 125 -5.78 -19.59 11.12
C GLU A 125 -5.38 -19.46 9.65
N THR A 126 -6.32 -19.08 8.79
CA THR A 126 -6.05 -18.87 7.36
C THR A 126 -4.96 -17.82 7.15
N LEU A 127 -5.07 -16.66 7.78
CA LEU A 127 -4.10 -15.57 7.65
C LEU A 127 -2.72 -15.96 8.21
N MET A 128 -2.70 -16.70 9.32
CA MET A 128 -1.45 -17.18 9.89
C MET A 128 -0.75 -18.16 8.95
N GLY A 129 -1.48 -19.08 8.32
CA GLY A 129 -0.93 -20.01 7.32
C GLY A 129 -0.44 -19.29 6.06
N GLN A 130 -1.22 -18.38 5.51
CA GLN A 130 -0.85 -17.60 4.32
C GLN A 130 0.43 -16.77 4.50
N LEU A 131 0.71 -16.32 5.72
CA LEU A 131 1.85 -15.43 6.02
C LEU A 131 2.94 -16.11 6.85
N ALA A 132 2.90 -17.45 6.95
CA ALA A 132 3.89 -18.27 7.68
C ALA A 132 4.15 -17.76 9.12
N LEU A 133 3.06 -17.49 9.85
CA LEU A 133 3.09 -16.93 11.21
C LEU A 133 2.85 -17.97 12.33
N GLU A 134 2.60 -19.25 11.98
CA GLU A 134 2.23 -20.29 12.94
C GLU A 134 3.29 -20.50 14.03
N ARG A 135 4.57 -20.45 13.64
CA ARG A 135 5.70 -20.65 14.57
C ARG A 135 5.80 -19.56 15.64
N VAL A 136 5.36 -18.34 15.30
CA VAL A 136 5.41 -17.16 16.16
C VAL A 136 4.06 -16.79 16.75
N ARG A 137 3.04 -17.65 16.61
CA ARG A 137 1.66 -17.42 17.08
C ARG A 137 1.56 -16.75 18.43
N ARG A 138 2.31 -17.27 19.43
CA ARG A 138 2.28 -16.81 20.82
C ARG A 138 3.37 -15.78 21.15
N THR A 139 4.20 -15.43 20.18
CA THR A 139 5.23 -14.40 20.34
C THR A 139 4.58 -13.02 20.42
N LYS A 140 4.99 -12.20 21.38
CA LYS A 140 4.48 -10.84 21.54
C LYS A 140 5.11 -9.90 20.51
N GLY A 141 4.35 -8.90 20.06
CA GLY A 141 4.75 -7.97 19.01
C GLY A 141 6.10 -7.29 19.23
N TYR A 142 6.51 -7.03 20.49
CA TYR A 142 7.80 -6.43 20.80
C TYR A 142 9.00 -7.39 20.58
N ALA A 143 8.77 -8.70 20.50
CA ALA A 143 9.80 -9.73 20.35
C ALA A 143 9.94 -10.25 18.91
N LEU A 144 9.16 -9.74 17.97
CA LEU A 144 9.19 -10.12 16.57
C LEU A 144 10.40 -9.49 15.85
N SER A 145 11.00 -10.26 14.94
CA SER A 145 11.95 -9.72 13.94
C SER A 145 11.26 -8.72 13.01
N GLY A 146 12.04 -7.97 12.23
CA GLY A 146 11.50 -7.00 11.26
C GLY A 146 10.55 -7.64 10.25
N GLY A 147 10.97 -8.77 9.65
CA GLY A 147 10.15 -9.50 8.67
C GLY A 147 8.90 -10.12 9.29
N GLU A 148 9.00 -10.78 10.45
CA GLU A 148 7.83 -11.32 11.16
C GLU A 148 6.82 -10.23 11.51
N ARG A 149 7.30 -9.09 12.01
CA ARG A 149 6.45 -7.94 12.33
C ARG A 149 5.72 -7.44 11.08
N ARG A 150 6.42 -7.33 9.94
CA ARG A 150 5.82 -6.88 8.69
C ARG A 150 4.74 -7.83 8.20
N ARG A 151 4.96 -9.16 8.31
CA ARG A 151 3.93 -10.16 8.00
C ARG A 151 2.70 -10.05 8.90
N VAL A 152 2.87 -9.79 10.20
CA VAL A 152 1.75 -9.55 11.12
C VAL A 152 0.96 -8.29 10.74
N GLU A 153 1.64 -7.22 10.35
CA GLU A 153 0.99 -5.98 9.90
C GLU A 153 0.18 -6.21 8.62
N ILE A 154 0.70 -6.99 7.67
CA ILE A 154 -0.02 -7.38 6.46
C ILE A 154 -1.22 -8.28 6.81
N ALA A 155 -1.07 -9.24 7.74
CA ALA A 155 -2.18 -10.05 8.22
C ALA A 155 -3.33 -9.20 8.76
N ARG A 156 -3.00 -8.15 9.50
CA ARG A 156 -3.99 -7.18 10.01
C ARG A 156 -4.67 -6.40 8.88
N CYS A 157 -3.92 -6.01 7.84
CA CYS A 157 -4.49 -5.38 6.66
C CYS A 157 -5.47 -6.31 5.94
N LEU A 158 -5.12 -7.60 5.80
CA LEU A 158 -5.96 -8.62 5.15
C LEU A 158 -7.18 -9.02 5.98
N ALA A 159 -7.16 -8.82 7.28
CA ALA A 159 -8.25 -9.19 8.19
C ALA A 159 -9.61 -8.57 7.82
N ILE A 160 -9.61 -7.41 7.15
CA ILE A 160 -10.82 -6.69 6.72
C ILE A 160 -11.27 -7.02 5.28
N ASP A 161 -10.68 -8.02 4.60
CA ASP A 161 -10.92 -8.36 3.19
C ASP A 161 -10.82 -7.15 2.24
N PRO A 162 -9.66 -6.51 2.18
CA PRO A 162 -9.52 -5.26 1.43
C PRO A 162 -9.60 -5.49 -0.08
N ALA A 163 -10.18 -4.50 -0.78
CA ALA A 163 -10.08 -4.41 -2.25
C ALA A 163 -8.75 -3.76 -2.66
N PHE A 164 -8.22 -2.87 -1.80
CA PHE A 164 -6.97 -2.15 -2.02
C PHE A 164 -6.13 -2.13 -0.74
N ILE A 165 -4.82 -2.33 -0.89
CA ILE A 165 -3.83 -2.16 0.17
C ILE A 165 -2.82 -1.09 -0.24
N LEU A 166 -2.63 -0.10 0.63
CA LEU A 166 -1.66 0.96 0.44
C LEU A 166 -0.46 0.68 1.35
N LEU A 167 0.73 0.50 0.75
CA LEU A 167 1.98 0.16 1.44
C LEU A 167 2.92 1.36 1.44
N ASP A 168 3.15 1.96 2.61
CA ASP A 168 4.02 3.11 2.78
C ASP A 168 5.43 2.64 3.18
N GLU A 169 6.38 2.81 2.27
CA GLU A 169 7.79 2.38 2.38
C GLU A 169 7.96 0.94 2.92
N PRO A 170 7.34 -0.06 2.26
CA PRO A 170 7.32 -1.43 2.78
C PRO A 170 8.69 -2.11 2.83
N PHE A 171 9.65 -1.70 1.99
CA PHE A 171 10.99 -2.27 1.92
C PHE A 171 12.01 -1.56 2.83
N SER A 172 11.58 -0.49 3.50
CA SER A 172 12.47 0.28 4.36
C SER A 172 12.88 -0.47 5.63
N GLY A 173 14.17 -0.53 5.90
CA GLY A 173 14.72 -1.05 7.17
C GLY A 173 14.54 -2.55 7.38
N ILE A 174 14.34 -3.34 6.34
CA ILE A 174 14.30 -4.81 6.38
C ILE A 174 15.52 -5.40 5.67
N ASP A 175 15.90 -6.62 6.04
CA ASP A 175 17.03 -7.33 5.43
C ASP A 175 16.68 -7.87 4.03
N PRO A 176 17.69 -8.21 3.18
CA PRO A 176 17.46 -8.65 1.82
C PRO A 176 16.59 -9.91 1.68
N ILE A 177 16.63 -10.84 2.64
CA ILE A 177 15.80 -12.04 2.63
C ILE A 177 14.34 -11.65 2.86
N ALA A 178 14.09 -10.78 3.86
CA ALA A 178 12.76 -10.27 4.13
C ALA A 178 12.18 -9.42 2.97
N VAL A 179 13.05 -8.75 2.18
CA VAL A 179 12.62 -8.07 0.94
C VAL A 179 12.03 -9.08 -0.05
N LEU A 180 12.72 -10.20 -0.32
CA LEU A 180 12.22 -11.24 -1.24
C LEU A 180 10.92 -11.86 -0.76
N GLU A 181 10.82 -12.15 0.55
CA GLU A 181 9.56 -12.65 1.14
C GLU A 181 8.41 -11.65 0.98
N LEU A 182 8.67 -10.37 1.16
CA LEU A 182 7.67 -9.32 1.00
C LEU A 182 7.25 -9.13 -0.47
N GLN A 183 8.19 -9.23 -1.40
CA GLN A 183 7.90 -9.23 -2.84
C GLN A 183 6.95 -10.37 -3.20
N GLN A 184 7.21 -11.58 -2.69
CA GLN A 184 6.31 -12.72 -2.90
C GLN A 184 4.90 -12.45 -2.32
N ILE A 185 4.81 -11.88 -1.12
CA ILE A 185 3.53 -11.51 -0.53
C ILE A 185 2.79 -10.50 -1.43
N ILE A 186 3.47 -9.52 -2.01
CA ILE A 186 2.86 -8.54 -2.92
C ILE A 186 2.32 -9.24 -4.19
N PHE A 187 3.05 -10.20 -4.76
CA PHE A 187 2.55 -11.00 -5.88
C PHE A 187 1.32 -11.84 -5.49
N ASP A 188 1.30 -12.41 -4.29
CA ASP A 188 0.16 -13.19 -3.78
C ASP A 188 -1.08 -12.28 -3.55
N LEU A 189 -0.88 -11.04 -3.08
CA LEU A 189 -1.94 -10.04 -2.96
C LEU A 189 -2.56 -9.73 -4.34
N LYS A 190 -1.71 -9.48 -5.34
CA LYS A 190 -2.14 -9.26 -6.73
C LYS A 190 -2.90 -10.48 -7.27
N ALA A 191 -2.38 -11.69 -7.09
CA ALA A 191 -3.02 -12.93 -7.52
C ALA A 191 -4.38 -13.16 -6.82
N SER A 192 -4.53 -12.65 -5.59
CA SER A 192 -5.78 -12.64 -4.84
C SER A 192 -6.74 -11.51 -5.24
N ASN A 193 -6.49 -10.85 -6.38
CA ASN A 193 -7.30 -9.75 -6.91
C ASN A 193 -7.38 -8.54 -5.96
N ILE A 194 -6.31 -8.25 -5.22
CA ILE A 194 -6.18 -7.06 -4.39
C ILE A 194 -5.34 -6.03 -5.16
N GLY A 195 -5.84 -4.78 -5.27
CA GLY A 195 -5.06 -3.68 -5.83
C GLY A 195 -4.05 -3.17 -4.80
N VAL A 196 -2.80 -2.96 -5.21
CA VAL A 196 -1.73 -2.52 -4.31
C VAL A 196 -1.15 -1.20 -4.79
N LEU A 197 -1.09 -0.20 -3.91
CA LEU A 197 -0.33 1.03 -4.13
C LEU A 197 0.90 1.02 -3.22
N ILE A 198 2.08 1.20 -3.81
CA ILE A 198 3.35 1.21 -3.08
C ILE A 198 4.03 2.56 -3.25
N THR A 199 4.50 3.15 -2.16
CA THR A 199 5.51 4.21 -2.20
C THR A 199 6.74 3.75 -1.44
N ASP A 200 7.93 3.91 -2.04
CA ASP A 200 9.19 3.57 -1.40
C ASP A 200 10.32 4.42 -1.98
N HIS A 201 11.40 4.54 -1.25
CA HIS A 201 12.65 5.13 -1.72
C HIS A 201 13.59 4.07 -2.33
N ASN A 202 13.31 2.79 -2.09
CA ASN A 202 14.01 1.66 -2.70
C ASN A 202 13.40 1.36 -4.08
N VAL A 203 13.89 2.09 -5.08
CA VAL A 203 13.32 2.09 -6.43
C VAL A 203 13.44 0.74 -7.14
N PRO A 204 14.60 0.04 -7.12
CA PRO A 204 14.74 -1.27 -7.78
C PRO A 204 13.74 -2.30 -7.27
N GLU A 205 13.60 -2.44 -5.95
CA GLU A 205 12.69 -3.40 -5.31
C GLU A 205 11.23 -3.06 -5.58
N THR A 206 10.89 -1.76 -5.58
CA THR A 206 9.52 -1.33 -5.90
C THR A 206 9.20 -1.59 -7.37
N MET A 207 10.11 -1.24 -8.29
CA MET A 207 9.89 -1.46 -9.71
C MET A 207 9.82 -2.95 -10.07
N SER A 208 10.49 -3.84 -9.34
CA SER A 208 10.46 -5.28 -9.60
C SER A 208 9.09 -5.92 -9.34
N VAL A 209 8.25 -5.32 -8.50
CA VAL A 209 6.92 -5.84 -8.13
C VAL A 209 5.77 -5.07 -8.76
N THR A 210 6.01 -3.91 -9.38
CA THR A 210 4.96 -3.07 -9.94
C THR A 210 4.66 -3.40 -11.41
N ASP A 211 3.38 -3.34 -11.78
CA ASP A 211 2.93 -3.40 -13.18
C ASP A 211 3.20 -2.09 -13.90
N ARG A 212 2.97 -0.98 -13.21
CA ARG A 212 3.29 0.38 -13.67
C ARG A 212 3.56 1.29 -12.48
N ALA A 213 4.20 2.41 -12.75
CA ALA A 213 4.45 3.41 -11.73
C ALA A 213 4.17 4.84 -12.23
N TYR A 214 3.86 5.70 -11.28
CA TYR A 214 3.81 7.14 -11.43
C TYR A 214 5.08 7.73 -10.83
N ILE A 215 5.79 8.54 -11.60
CA ILE A 215 6.91 9.34 -11.09
C ILE A 215 6.36 10.72 -10.74
N ILE A 216 6.46 11.10 -9.46
CA ILE A 216 6.05 12.41 -8.97
C ILE A 216 7.28 13.28 -8.70
N THR A 217 7.26 14.52 -9.18
CA THR A 217 8.27 15.54 -8.90
C THR A 217 7.56 16.86 -8.64
N ASP A 218 8.04 17.64 -7.69
CA ASP A 218 7.49 18.96 -7.35
C ASP A 218 5.94 18.96 -7.22
N GLY A 219 5.41 17.91 -6.59
CA GLY A 219 3.97 17.77 -6.34
C GLY A 219 3.11 17.43 -7.56
N ARG A 220 3.69 17.08 -8.71
CA ARG A 220 2.99 16.76 -9.97
C ARG A 220 3.42 15.39 -10.48
N ILE A 221 2.51 14.71 -11.17
CA ILE A 221 2.90 13.51 -11.93
C ILE A 221 3.74 13.97 -13.12
N PHE A 222 5.00 13.52 -13.14
CA PHE A 222 5.97 13.81 -14.18
C PHE A 222 5.88 12.81 -15.33
N ARG A 223 5.83 11.52 -15.00
CA ARG A 223 5.71 10.41 -15.97
C ARG A 223 4.91 9.26 -15.37
N THR A 224 4.33 8.48 -16.25
CA THR A 224 3.72 7.18 -15.90
C THR A 224 4.07 6.18 -16.97
N GLY A 225 4.24 4.90 -16.57
CA GLY A 225 4.56 3.81 -17.49
C GLY A 225 4.91 2.54 -16.73
N THR A 226 5.20 1.49 -17.49
CA THR A 226 5.77 0.25 -16.95
C THR A 226 7.19 0.49 -16.43
N PRO A 227 7.70 -0.35 -15.51
CA PRO A 227 9.10 -0.26 -15.05
C PRO A 227 10.12 -0.22 -16.21
N GLY A 228 9.88 -1.02 -17.27
CA GLY A 228 10.75 -1.05 -18.44
C GLY A 228 10.74 0.25 -19.25
N GLU A 229 9.58 0.88 -19.42
CA GLU A 229 9.45 2.19 -20.08
C GLU A 229 10.12 3.29 -19.27
N LEU A 230 9.81 3.39 -17.98
CA LEU A 230 10.36 4.41 -17.08
C LEU A 230 11.88 4.26 -16.91
N GLY A 231 12.39 3.03 -16.83
CA GLY A 231 13.83 2.77 -16.71
C GLY A 231 14.65 3.14 -17.96
N ARG A 232 13.99 3.25 -19.14
CA ARG A 232 14.61 3.66 -20.40
C ARG A 232 14.36 5.13 -20.75
N ASP A 233 13.44 5.80 -20.07
CA ASP A 233 13.12 7.22 -20.31
C ASP A 233 14.30 8.10 -19.89
N PRO A 234 14.94 8.85 -20.84
CA PRO A 234 16.11 9.69 -20.54
C PRO A 234 15.79 10.81 -19.53
N GLU A 235 14.57 11.34 -19.54
CA GLU A 235 14.18 12.41 -18.61
C GLU A 235 13.96 11.85 -17.20
N VAL A 236 13.33 10.66 -17.06
CA VAL A 236 13.17 9.97 -15.77
C VAL A 236 14.55 9.61 -15.18
N ARG A 237 15.47 9.11 -16.00
CA ARG A 237 16.86 8.85 -15.58
C ARG A 237 17.54 10.11 -15.09
N ARG A 238 17.49 11.18 -15.85
CA ARG A 238 18.13 12.47 -15.49
C ARG A 238 17.55 13.07 -14.20
N VAL A 239 16.22 13.00 -14.01
CA VAL A 239 15.54 13.70 -12.90
C VAL A 239 15.49 12.86 -11.63
N TYR A 240 15.40 11.53 -11.75
CA TYR A 240 15.11 10.67 -10.60
C TYR A 240 15.98 9.42 -10.47
N LEU A 241 16.08 8.58 -11.52
CA LEU A 241 16.72 7.26 -11.41
C LEU A 241 18.26 7.33 -11.40
N GLY A 242 18.85 8.33 -12.06
CA GLY A 242 20.28 8.40 -12.34
C GLY A 242 20.68 7.59 -13.58
N GLU A 243 21.81 7.98 -14.21
CA GLU A 243 22.32 7.37 -15.44
C GLU A 243 22.72 5.89 -15.26
N GLY A 244 23.18 5.52 -14.06
CA GLY A 244 23.60 4.16 -13.71
C GLY A 244 22.47 3.19 -13.36
N PHE A 245 21.21 3.63 -13.36
CA PHE A 245 20.10 2.78 -12.97
C PHE A 245 19.94 1.56 -13.89
N ARG A 246 19.81 0.38 -13.28
CA ARG A 246 19.48 -0.87 -13.97
C ARG A 246 18.28 -1.51 -13.25
N LEU A 247 17.29 -1.92 -14.03
CA LEU A 247 16.24 -2.80 -13.53
C LEU A 247 16.86 -4.16 -13.21
N ALA A 248 16.53 -4.74 -12.08
CA ALA A 248 16.81 -6.14 -11.83
C ALA A 248 16.09 -6.95 -12.92
N GLU A 249 16.82 -7.85 -13.59
CA GLU A 249 16.20 -8.79 -14.53
C GLU A 249 15.25 -9.65 -13.71
N THR A 250 13.98 -9.67 -14.11
CA THR A 250 12.97 -10.55 -13.52
C THR A 250 13.41 -11.98 -13.77
N ILE A 251 13.68 -12.73 -12.69
CA ILE A 251 14.03 -14.16 -12.74
C ILE A 251 12.81 -14.97 -13.20
#